data_25669786bd7dae11ed9ea218dcc8462a
#
_entry.id   25669786bd7dae11ed9ea218dcc8462a
#
_cell.length_a   1.000
_cell.length_b   1.000
_cell.length_c   1.000
_cell.angle_alpha   90.00
_cell.angle_beta   90.00
_cell.angle_gamma   90.00
#
_symmetry.space_group_name_H-M   'P 1'
#
loop_
_entity.id
_entity.type
_entity.pdbx_description
1 polymer ?
#
loop_
_entity_poly.entity_id
_entity_poly.type
_entity_poly.pdbx_seq_one_letter_code
_entity_poly.pdbx_strand_id
1 'polypeptide(L)'
;MTDAVPPPPPPTRHVVTTATLDPRLNATRSDLADERLRGRVSAPRYVAGVPGQIVRALVAVRRRAGPGEPLDTEAISGETVRVFDTAGGFSWVQLDRDGYVGYVPADVVSREIVEATHRVSALATFVYPTPDIKAPPLMQLPMGARLAIASMDDRFGQLTSGGHLVLRHVSEEGRHARDWVDVAERFIGTPYLWGGRTRYGLDCSGLVQTALDAAGISAPARHRHAAVSDRQ
;
A
#
# COMPACT_ATOMS: atom_id res chain seq x y z
N MET A 1 -61.72 6.13 43.67
CA MET A 1 -60.34 5.62 43.60
C MET A 1 -59.88 5.83 42.17
N THR A 2 -59.11 6.84 41.94
CA THR A 2 -58.56 7.18 40.61
C THR A 2 -57.13 6.64 40.54
N ASP A 3 -56.94 5.60 39.77
CA ASP A 3 -55.60 5.01 39.50
C ASP A 3 -54.78 6.04 38.66
N ALA A 4 -53.72 6.55 39.25
CA ALA A 4 -52.77 7.41 38.57
C ALA A 4 -51.79 6.54 37.73
N VAL A 5 -51.79 6.75 36.41
CA VAL A 5 -50.86 6.14 35.47
C VAL A 5 -49.43 6.67 35.77
N PRO A 6 -48.42 5.80 35.94
CA PRO A 6 -47.06 6.24 36.20
C PRO A 6 -46.48 6.97 34.96
N PRO A 7 -45.61 7.97 35.17
CA PRO A 7 -44.99 8.71 34.08
C PRO A 7 -44.07 7.83 33.23
N PRO A 8 -43.94 8.11 31.93
CA PRO A 8 -43.06 7.32 31.03
C PRO A 8 -41.58 7.44 31.47
N PRO A 9 -40.77 6.37 31.25
CA PRO A 9 -39.35 6.40 31.58
C PRO A 9 -38.62 7.47 30.75
N PRO A 10 -37.56 8.07 31.30
CA PRO A 10 -36.79 9.09 30.59
C PRO A 10 -36.14 8.48 29.34
N PRO A 11 -35.94 9.26 28.27
CA PRO A 11 -35.34 8.78 27.04
C PRO A 11 -33.93 8.28 27.31
N THR A 12 -33.66 7.03 26.90
CA THR A 12 -32.34 6.41 26.98
C THR A 12 -31.39 7.20 26.08
N ARG A 13 -30.42 7.89 26.67
CA ARG A 13 -29.32 8.49 25.91
C ARG A 13 -28.55 7.36 25.27
N HIS A 14 -28.70 7.19 23.95
CA HIS A 14 -27.78 6.37 23.17
C HIS A 14 -26.41 7.04 23.25
N VAL A 15 -25.52 6.48 24.06
CA VAL A 15 -24.10 6.81 24.02
C VAL A 15 -23.62 6.29 22.66
N VAL A 16 -23.44 7.20 21.71
CA VAL A 16 -22.75 6.89 20.46
C VAL A 16 -21.30 6.63 20.87
N THR A 17 -20.96 5.36 21.03
CA THR A 17 -19.58 4.93 21.19
C THR A 17 -18.90 5.23 19.86
N THR A 18 -18.15 6.32 19.79
CA THR A 18 -17.29 6.63 18.67
C THR A 18 -16.26 5.49 18.61
N ALA A 19 -16.46 4.56 17.70
CA ALA A 19 -15.47 3.52 17.43
C ALA A 19 -14.14 4.22 17.12
N THR A 20 -13.12 3.95 17.95
CA THR A 20 -11.80 4.51 17.74
C THR A 20 -11.29 4.03 16.40
N LEU A 21 -11.13 4.94 15.43
CA LEU A 21 -10.65 4.60 14.10
C LEU A 21 -9.21 4.12 14.20
N ASP A 22 -8.91 3.01 13.52
CA ASP A 22 -7.53 2.50 13.41
C ASP A 22 -6.66 3.52 12.65
N PRO A 23 -5.65 4.14 13.29
CA PRO A 23 -4.80 5.14 12.65
C PRO A 23 -3.91 4.56 11.54
N ARG A 24 -3.78 3.24 11.45
CA ARG A 24 -3.06 2.58 10.35
C ARG A 24 -3.86 2.59 9.05
N LEU A 25 -5.18 2.80 9.11
CA LEU A 25 -6.11 2.79 7.97
C LEU A 25 -6.84 4.12 7.80
N ASN A 26 -6.71 5.01 8.75
CA ASN A 26 -7.34 6.32 8.72
C ASN A 26 -6.26 7.37 8.96
N ALA A 27 -6.09 8.27 8.01
CA ALA A 27 -5.07 9.31 8.09
C ALA A 27 -5.44 10.33 9.18
N THR A 28 -5.07 9.99 10.44
CA THR A 28 -5.27 10.84 11.62
C THR A 28 -4.05 10.79 12.53
N ARG A 29 -3.59 11.96 12.95
CA ARG A 29 -2.53 12.21 13.94
C ARG A 29 -3.06 13.22 14.97
N SER A 30 -2.32 13.44 16.04
CA SER A 30 -2.69 14.43 17.08
C SER A 30 -2.79 15.87 16.57
N ASP A 31 -2.08 16.22 15.50
CA ASP A 31 -1.98 17.56 14.92
C ASP A 31 -2.74 17.73 13.59
N LEU A 32 -3.09 16.63 12.90
CA LEU A 32 -3.57 16.64 11.53
C LEU A 32 -4.44 15.44 11.22
N ALA A 33 -5.51 15.65 10.45
CA ALA A 33 -6.30 14.56 9.89
C ALA A 33 -6.68 14.83 8.42
N ASP A 34 -7.00 13.76 7.71
CA ASP A 34 -7.63 13.83 6.39
C ASP A 34 -8.99 14.54 6.52
N GLU A 35 -9.26 15.48 5.62
CA GLU A 35 -10.54 16.22 5.61
C GLU A 35 -11.76 15.31 5.48
N ARG A 36 -11.63 14.13 4.84
CA ARG A 36 -12.70 13.12 4.74
C ARG A 36 -13.11 12.53 6.10
N LEU A 37 -12.30 12.74 7.14
CA LEU A 37 -12.58 12.31 8.51
C LEU A 37 -13.22 13.41 9.35
N ARG A 38 -13.52 14.58 8.77
CA ARG A 38 -14.20 15.69 9.47
C ARG A 38 -15.55 15.22 10.04
N GLY A 39 -15.77 15.50 11.31
CA GLY A 39 -16.93 15.01 12.04
C GLY A 39 -16.83 13.57 12.59
N ARG A 40 -15.81 12.82 12.19
CA ARG A 40 -15.53 11.46 12.70
C ARG A 40 -14.37 11.44 13.70
N VAL A 41 -13.40 12.32 13.53
CA VAL A 41 -12.27 12.52 14.45
C VAL A 41 -12.16 13.99 14.79
N SER A 42 -11.56 14.32 15.95
CA SER A 42 -11.18 15.68 16.32
C SER A 42 -9.69 15.88 16.02
N ALA A 43 -9.36 16.87 15.20
CA ALA A 43 -8.00 17.24 14.90
C ALA A 43 -7.87 18.78 14.81
N PRO A 44 -6.71 19.36 15.19
CA PRO A 44 -6.47 20.80 15.07
C PRO A 44 -6.50 21.29 13.63
N ARG A 45 -6.09 20.45 12.68
CA ARG A 45 -6.03 20.77 11.26
C ARG A 45 -6.56 19.59 10.41
N TYR A 46 -7.29 19.93 9.35
CA TYR A 46 -7.74 18.96 8.36
C TYR A 46 -7.17 19.36 6.99
N VAL A 47 -6.66 18.37 6.24
CA VAL A 47 -6.08 18.59 4.91
C VAL A 47 -6.63 17.61 3.90
N ALA A 48 -6.79 18.06 2.68
CA ALA A 48 -6.97 17.17 1.54
C ALA A 48 -5.64 16.51 1.21
N GLY A 49 -5.64 15.17 1.09
CA GLY A 49 -4.45 14.48 0.63
C GLY A 49 -4.18 14.81 -0.85
N VAL A 50 -2.93 15.14 -1.18
CA VAL A 50 -2.49 15.42 -2.55
C VAL A 50 -2.04 14.13 -3.20
N PRO A 51 -2.48 13.80 -4.43
CA PRO A 51 -2.05 12.60 -5.14
C PRO A 51 -0.53 12.58 -5.37
N GLY A 52 0.05 11.40 -5.32
CA GLY A 52 1.43 11.12 -5.63
C GLY A 52 1.63 9.67 -6.04
N GLN A 53 2.81 9.33 -6.54
CA GLN A 53 3.15 8.00 -7.01
C GLN A 53 4.51 7.57 -6.49
N ILE A 54 4.63 6.31 -6.08
CA ILE A 54 5.89 5.71 -5.64
C ILE A 54 6.78 5.47 -6.86
N VAL A 55 8.01 6.04 -6.83
CA VAL A 55 8.96 5.94 -7.95
C VAL A 55 10.16 5.03 -7.65
N ARG A 56 10.26 4.49 -6.44
CA ARG A 56 11.29 3.50 -6.09
C ARG A 56 10.73 2.08 -6.19
N ALA A 57 11.60 1.13 -6.52
CA ALA A 57 11.23 -0.27 -6.70
C ALA A 57 10.46 -0.85 -5.51
N LEU A 58 10.96 -0.58 -4.30
CA LEU A 58 10.37 -1.04 -3.03
C LEU A 58 10.66 0.00 -1.95
N VAL A 59 9.66 0.35 -1.17
CA VAL A 59 9.71 1.39 -0.14
C VAL A 59 9.06 0.87 1.15
N ALA A 60 9.78 0.94 2.25
CA ALA A 60 9.22 0.67 3.57
C ALA A 60 8.25 1.78 3.99
N VAL A 61 7.02 1.41 4.30
CA VAL A 61 6.01 2.30 4.91
C VAL A 61 6.07 2.09 6.42
N ARG A 62 6.48 3.10 7.14
CA ARG A 62 6.79 3.02 8.57
C ARG A 62 5.77 3.72 9.43
N ARG A 63 5.64 3.27 10.66
CA ARG A 63 4.70 3.85 11.65
C ARG A 63 5.04 5.29 12.02
N ARG A 64 6.32 5.65 12.05
CA ARG A 64 6.84 6.99 12.35
C ARG A 64 7.90 7.38 11.34
N ALA A 65 8.18 8.69 11.27
CA ALA A 65 9.26 9.23 10.44
C ALA A 65 10.62 8.81 11.01
N GLY A 66 11.37 8.02 10.26
CA GLY A 66 12.72 7.58 10.64
C GLY A 66 13.13 6.26 10.00
N PRO A 67 14.42 6.06 9.67
CA PRO A 67 14.89 4.86 8.97
C PRO A 67 14.85 3.59 9.86
N GLY A 68 14.94 3.73 11.20
CA GLY A 68 14.90 2.63 12.15
C GLY A 68 13.52 2.30 12.71
N GLU A 69 12.48 3.02 12.29
CA GLU A 69 11.14 2.82 12.79
C GLU A 69 10.50 1.51 12.28
N PRO A 70 9.57 0.91 13.06
CA PRO A 70 8.91 -0.33 12.68
C PRO A 70 8.25 -0.26 11.30
N LEU A 71 8.43 -1.34 10.53
CA LEU A 71 7.77 -1.55 9.26
C LEU A 71 6.30 -1.93 9.51
N ASP A 72 5.38 -1.21 8.90
CA ASP A 72 3.96 -1.57 8.92
C ASP A 72 3.55 -2.28 7.62
N THR A 73 4.04 -1.81 6.47
CA THR A 73 3.86 -2.44 5.15
C THR A 73 4.93 -1.92 4.18
N GLU A 74 4.90 -2.41 2.95
CA GLU A 74 5.74 -1.94 1.85
C GLU A 74 4.88 -1.33 0.75
N ALA A 75 5.41 -0.29 0.10
CA ALA A 75 4.90 0.27 -1.14
C ALA A 75 5.85 -0.07 -2.29
N ILE A 76 5.33 -0.29 -3.48
CA ILE A 76 6.13 -0.67 -4.66
C ILE A 76 5.94 0.32 -5.81
N SER A 77 6.90 0.32 -6.73
CA SER A 77 6.92 1.21 -7.89
C SER A 77 5.58 1.27 -8.63
N GLY A 78 5.13 2.48 -8.93
CA GLY A 78 3.90 2.75 -9.65
C GLY A 78 2.63 2.77 -8.79
N GLU A 79 2.69 2.39 -7.51
CA GLU A 79 1.54 2.53 -6.60
C GLU A 79 1.25 4.01 -6.32
N THR A 80 -0.04 4.36 -6.33
CA THR A 80 -0.50 5.72 -6.00
C THR A 80 -0.74 5.87 -4.51
N VAL A 81 -0.54 7.09 -4.03
CA VAL A 81 -0.67 7.47 -2.63
C VAL A 81 -1.35 8.82 -2.49
N ARG A 82 -1.94 9.10 -1.34
CA ARG A 82 -2.31 10.45 -0.91
C ARG A 82 -1.31 10.95 0.10
N VAL A 83 -0.69 12.08 -0.20
CA VAL A 83 0.29 12.75 0.68
C VAL A 83 -0.43 13.82 1.48
N PHE A 84 -0.44 13.70 2.80
CA PHE A 84 -1.11 14.66 3.70
C PHE A 84 -0.15 15.67 4.31
N ASP A 85 1.12 15.29 4.45
CA ASP A 85 2.15 16.14 5.06
C ASP A 85 3.53 15.71 4.59
N THR A 86 4.49 16.66 4.54
CA THR A 86 5.89 16.38 4.26
C THR A 86 6.75 17.24 5.17
N ALA A 87 7.51 16.59 6.04
CA ALA A 87 8.39 17.26 6.99
C ALA A 87 9.59 16.37 7.34
N GLY A 88 10.75 16.97 7.65
CA GLY A 88 11.93 16.24 8.11
C GLY A 88 12.45 15.19 7.15
N GLY A 89 12.25 15.36 5.83
CA GLY A 89 12.67 14.37 4.81
C GLY A 89 11.72 13.18 4.65
N PHE A 90 10.54 13.18 5.28
CA PHE A 90 9.52 12.14 5.17
C PHE A 90 8.19 12.71 4.73
N SER A 91 7.44 11.93 3.94
CA SER A 91 6.05 12.18 3.58
C SER A 91 5.13 11.25 4.38
N TRP A 92 4.08 11.80 4.98
CA TRP A 92 3.01 11.06 5.62
C TRP A 92 1.93 10.78 4.57
N VAL A 93 1.74 9.52 4.27
CA VAL A 93 0.95 9.07 3.12
C VAL A 93 -0.11 8.04 3.51
N GLN A 94 -1.12 7.91 2.67
CA GLN A 94 -2.03 6.78 2.63
C GLN A 94 -1.91 6.10 1.27
N LEU A 95 -1.70 4.79 1.26
CA LEU A 95 -1.67 3.98 0.04
C LEU A 95 -3.09 3.85 -0.51
N ASP A 96 -3.30 4.11 -1.81
CA ASP A 96 -4.61 3.97 -2.43
C ASP A 96 -5.03 2.49 -2.57
N ARG A 97 -4.06 1.57 -2.67
CA ARG A 97 -4.28 0.13 -2.86
C ARG A 97 -5.07 -0.52 -1.72
N ASP A 98 -4.70 -0.24 -0.48
CA ASP A 98 -5.21 -0.94 0.71
C ASP A 98 -5.56 -0.03 1.88
N GLY A 99 -5.32 1.28 1.72
CA GLY A 99 -5.62 2.29 2.73
C GLY A 99 -4.61 2.39 3.87
N TYR A 100 -3.48 1.67 3.84
CA TYR A 100 -2.44 1.80 4.86
C TYR A 100 -1.88 3.21 4.92
N VAL A 101 -1.76 3.72 6.16
CA VAL A 101 -1.21 5.05 6.47
C VAL A 101 0.16 4.88 7.11
N GLY A 102 1.13 5.66 6.67
CA GLY A 102 2.46 5.63 7.27
C GLY A 102 3.40 6.68 6.66
N TYR A 103 4.66 6.56 7.01
CA TYR A 103 5.71 7.45 6.58
C TYR A 103 6.63 6.77 5.57
N VAL A 104 6.93 7.49 4.50
CA VAL A 104 7.93 7.12 3.50
C VAL A 104 8.94 8.25 3.34
N PRO A 105 10.18 8.01 2.88
CA PRO A 105 11.10 9.09 2.49
C PRO A 105 10.43 10.01 1.47
N ALA A 106 10.64 11.31 1.56
CA ALA A 106 9.96 12.28 0.69
C ALA A 106 10.38 12.16 -0.78
N ASP A 107 11.62 11.75 -1.03
CA ASP A 107 12.23 11.62 -2.36
C ASP A 107 11.72 10.39 -3.16
N VAL A 108 10.97 9.50 -2.52
CA VAL A 108 10.38 8.32 -3.20
C VAL A 108 8.99 8.57 -3.76
N VAL A 109 8.42 9.77 -3.52
CA VAL A 109 7.07 10.14 -3.99
C VAL A 109 7.16 11.22 -5.04
N SER A 110 6.76 10.91 -6.27
CA SER A 110 6.56 11.88 -7.34
C SER A 110 5.17 12.51 -7.26
N ARG A 111 5.07 13.79 -7.64
CA ARG A 111 3.78 14.47 -7.88
C ARG A 111 3.27 14.25 -9.30
N GLU A 112 4.13 13.88 -10.19
CA GLU A 112 3.77 13.42 -11.53
C GLU A 112 3.34 11.97 -11.44
N ILE A 113 2.11 11.69 -11.90
CA ILE A 113 1.54 10.35 -11.94
C ILE A 113 1.59 9.87 -13.38
N VAL A 114 2.34 8.80 -13.61
CA VAL A 114 2.44 8.14 -14.90
C VAL A 114 1.45 6.97 -14.91
N GLU A 115 0.53 6.97 -15.87
CA GLU A 115 -0.42 5.87 -16.04
C GLU A 115 0.31 4.60 -16.48
N ALA A 116 0.09 3.53 -15.74
CA ALA A 116 0.72 2.25 -16.04
C ALA A 116 0.05 1.57 -17.24
N THR A 117 0.85 1.04 -18.14
CA THR A 117 0.38 0.17 -19.25
C THR A 117 0.56 -1.31 -18.93
N HIS A 118 1.49 -1.62 -18.02
CA HIS A 118 1.87 -2.99 -17.65
C HIS A 118 2.14 -3.11 -16.15
N ARG A 119 2.09 -4.34 -15.67
CA ARG A 119 2.49 -4.72 -14.30
C ARG A 119 3.46 -5.89 -14.32
N VAL A 120 4.36 -5.97 -13.35
CA VAL A 120 5.23 -7.14 -13.17
C VAL A 120 4.39 -8.32 -12.70
N SER A 121 4.32 -9.37 -13.52
CA SER A 121 3.59 -10.63 -13.25
C SER A 121 4.51 -11.76 -12.79
N ALA A 122 5.81 -11.68 -13.03
CA ALA A 122 6.83 -12.54 -12.42
C ALA A 122 7.02 -12.16 -10.95
N LEU A 123 7.60 -13.05 -10.12
CA LEU A 123 7.92 -12.74 -8.71
C LEU A 123 8.84 -11.53 -8.57
N ALA A 124 9.72 -11.33 -9.56
CA ALA A 124 10.51 -10.12 -9.74
C ALA A 124 11.03 -10.07 -11.18
N THR A 125 11.45 -8.87 -11.61
CA THR A 125 12.18 -8.66 -12.88
C THR A 125 13.31 -7.66 -12.67
N PHE A 126 14.24 -7.63 -13.62
CA PHE A 126 15.30 -6.62 -13.66
C PHE A 126 15.02 -5.58 -14.74
N VAL A 127 15.43 -4.36 -14.48
CA VAL A 127 15.51 -3.28 -15.47
C VAL A 127 16.98 -3.12 -15.87
N TYR A 128 17.25 -3.17 -17.16
CA TYR A 128 18.60 -3.11 -17.75
C TYR A 128 18.81 -1.75 -18.47
N PRO A 129 20.05 -1.25 -18.57
CA PRO A 129 20.31 -0.01 -19.33
C PRO A 129 20.09 -0.19 -20.84
N THR A 130 20.26 -1.41 -21.34
CA THR A 130 20.10 -1.83 -22.74
C THR A 130 19.25 -3.08 -22.83
N PRO A 131 18.68 -3.46 -24.00
CA PRO A 131 17.92 -4.71 -24.17
C PRO A 131 18.82 -5.94 -24.19
N ASP A 132 19.63 -6.11 -23.16
CA ASP A 132 20.56 -7.21 -22.97
C ASP A 132 20.56 -7.69 -21.51
N ILE A 133 20.19 -8.97 -21.30
CA ILE A 133 20.17 -9.58 -19.95
C ILE A 133 21.56 -9.76 -19.33
N LYS A 134 22.62 -9.62 -20.11
CA LYS A 134 24.01 -9.70 -19.63
C LYS A 134 24.53 -8.37 -19.11
N ALA A 135 23.84 -7.25 -19.44
CA ALA A 135 24.18 -5.94 -18.90
C ALA A 135 23.92 -5.92 -17.38
N PRO A 136 24.74 -5.19 -16.59
CA PRO A 136 24.45 -4.97 -15.18
C PRO A 136 23.09 -4.31 -15.02
N PRO A 137 22.17 -4.86 -14.18
CA PRO A 137 20.85 -4.28 -14.01
C PRO A 137 20.90 -2.95 -13.25
N LEU A 138 20.04 -2.03 -13.63
CA LEU A 138 19.85 -0.73 -12.97
C LEU A 138 19.09 -0.90 -11.64
N MET A 139 18.07 -1.78 -11.65
CA MET A 139 17.23 -2.05 -10.48
C MET A 139 16.51 -3.38 -10.66
N GLN A 140 15.92 -3.85 -9.58
CA GLN A 140 15.01 -5.00 -9.57
C GLN A 140 13.62 -4.53 -9.12
N LEU A 141 12.58 -4.97 -9.83
CA LEU A 141 11.18 -4.66 -9.54
C LEU A 141 10.46 -5.91 -9.04
N PRO A 142 9.71 -5.85 -7.93
CA PRO A 142 8.95 -6.98 -7.44
C PRO A 142 7.65 -7.18 -8.22
N MET A 143 7.00 -8.34 -8.02
CA MET A 143 5.63 -8.60 -8.51
C MET A 143 4.69 -7.46 -8.10
N GLY A 144 3.80 -7.09 -9.02
CA GLY A 144 2.83 -6.02 -8.81
C GLY A 144 3.35 -4.61 -9.10
N ALA A 145 4.67 -4.41 -9.32
CA ALA A 145 5.18 -3.10 -9.75
C ALA A 145 4.52 -2.70 -11.07
N ARG A 146 4.02 -1.45 -11.12
CA ARG A 146 3.31 -0.88 -12.27
C ARG A 146 4.24 0.00 -13.08
N LEU A 147 4.16 -0.09 -14.40
CA LEU A 147 5.11 0.49 -15.33
C LEU A 147 4.40 1.04 -16.56
N ALA A 148 4.97 2.10 -17.14
CA ALA A 148 4.61 2.54 -18.48
C ALA A 148 5.69 2.08 -19.47
N ILE A 149 5.31 1.26 -20.46
CA ILE A 149 6.18 0.81 -21.54
C ILE A 149 5.95 1.71 -22.74
N ALA A 150 7.01 2.35 -23.23
CA ALA A 150 6.98 3.26 -24.38
C ALA A 150 7.06 2.53 -25.72
N SER A 151 7.85 1.45 -25.79
CA SER A 151 8.01 0.62 -26.99
C SER A 151 8.38 -0.81 -26.60
N MET A 152 8.15 -1.75 -27.51
CA MET A 152 8.42 -3.17 -27.31
C MET A 152 9.02 -3.77 -28.57
N ASP A 153 9.95 -4.71 -28.40
CA ASP A 153 10.36 -5.68 -29.40
C ASP A 153 9.83 -7.09 -29.02
N ASP A 154 10.36 -8.16 -29.60
CA ASP A 154 9.91 -9.53 -29.32
C ASP A 154 10.28 -10.00 -27.90
N ARG A 155 11.23 -9.37 -27.23
CA ARG A 155 11.81 -9.82 -25.97
C ARG A 155 11.81 -8.78 -24.86
N PHE A 156 11.97 -7.50 -25.22
CA PHE A 156 12.14 -6.40 -24.27
C PHE A 156 11.11 -5.31 -24.45
N GLY A 157 10.69 -4.75 -23.32
CA GLY A 157 9.94 -3.49 -23.26
C GLY A 157 10.84 -2.36 -22.77
N GLN A 158 10.82 -1.21 -23.45
CA GLN A 158 11.48 0.02 -23.03
C GLN A 158 10.55 0.81 -22.13
N LEU A 159 10.99 1.14 -20.92
CA LEU A 159 10.21 1.95 -19.98
C LEU A 159 10.24 3.43 -20.37
N THR A 160 9.12 4.14 -20.14
CA THR A 160 9.08 5.61 -20.27
C THR A 160 10.05 6.31 -19.33
N SER A 161 10.32 5.73 -18.17
CA SER A 161 11.30 6.20 -17.18
C SER A 161 12.75 5.86 -17.55
N GLY A 162 12.97 5.18 -18.66
CA GLY A 162 14.27 4.67 -19.11
C GLY A 162 14.56 3.25 -18.65
N GLY A 163 15.44 2.58 -19.42
CA GLY A 163 15.79 1.19 -19.22
C GLY A 163 14.86 0.20 -19.92
N HIS A 164 15.23 -1.07 -19.86
CA HIS A 164 14.58 -2.17 -20.58
C HIS A 164 14.31 -3.33 -19.63
N LEU A 165 13.20 -4.02 -19.82
CA LEU A 165 12.86 -5.23 -19.07
C LEU A 165 12.41 -6.34 -20.01
N VAL A 166 12.44 -7.59 -19.51
CA VAL A 166 12.01 -8.76 -20.25
C VAL A 166 10.48 -8.83 -20.28
N LEU A 167 9.87 -8.80 -21.46
CA LEU A 167 8.41 -8.79 -21.63
C LEU A 167 7.70 -10.00 -21.02
N ARG A 168 8.34 -11.18 -20.99
CA ARG A 168 7.77 -12.38 -20.36
C ARG A 168 7.55 -12.24 -18.85
N HIS A 169 8.11 -11.20 -18.22
CA HIS A 169 7.98 -10.94 -16.77
C HIS A 169 6.87 -9.96 -16.45
N VAL A 170 6.19 -9.41 -17.46
CA VAL A 170 5.11 -8.45 -17.29
C VAL A 170 3.84 -8.90 -17.99
N SER A 171 2.73 -8.33 -17.58
CA SER A 171 1.44 -8.44 -18.27
C SER A 171 0.87 -7.03 -18.46
N GLU A 172 0.03 -6.86 -19.49
CA GLU A 172 -0.74 -5.62 -19.64
C GLU A 172 -1.56 -5.31 -18.40
N GLU A 173 -1.73 -4.03 -18.09
CA GLU A 173 -2.58 -3.61 -16.98
C GLU A 173 -4.01 -4.10 -17.23
N GLY A 174 -4.67 -4.63 -16.19
CA GLY A 174 -5.98 -5.29 -16.32
C GLY A 174 -5.93 -6.77 -16.70
N ARG A 175 -4.79 -7.30 -17.14
CA ARG A 175 -4.63 -8.75 -17.34
C ARG A 175 -4.17 -9.42 -16.06
N HIS A 176 -5.05 -10.19 -15.43
CA HIS A 176 -4.85 -10.80 -14.13
C HIS A 176 -4.52 -12.29 -14.20
N ALA A 177 -3.92 -12.82 -13.13
CA ALA A 177 -3.76 -14.26 -12.94
C ALA A 177 -5.15 -14.92 -12.83
N ARG A 178 -5.27 -16.14 -13.33
CA ARG A 178 -6.55 -16.90 -13.29
C ARG A 178 -6.86 -17.43 -11.89
N ASP A 179 -5.83 -17.81 -11.16
CA ASP A 179 -5.94 -18.38 -9.83
C ASP A 179 -4.93 -17.69 -8.88
N TRP A 180 -5.43 -17.15 -7.79
CA TRP A 180 -4.61 -16.50 -6.78
C TRP A 180 -3.85 -17.52 -5.92
N VAL A 181 -4.32 -18.78 -5.83
CA VAL A 181 -3.62 -19.86 -5.10
C VAL A 181 -2.34 -20.23 -5.83
N ASP A 182 -2.39 -20.40 -7.16
CA ASP A 182 -1.18 -20.61 -7.99
C ASP A 182 -0.16 -19.49 -7.80
N VAL A 183 -0.64 -18.24 -7.66
CA VAL A 183 0.26 -17.11 -7.37
C VAL A 183 0.86 -17.21 -5.98
N ALA A 184 0.08 -17.57 -4.97
CA ALA A 184 0.54 -17.72 -3.60
C ALA A 184 1.60 -18.84 -3.48
N GLU A 185 1.41 -19.97 -4.16
CA GLU A 185 2.34 -21.10 -4.18
C GLU A 185 3.71 -20.71 -4.74
N ARG A 186 3.78 -19.76 -5.67
CA ARG A 186 5.05 -19.27 -6.23
C ARG A 186 5.94 -18.58 -5.20
N PHE A 187 5.40 -18.19 -4.05
CA PHE A 187 6.14 -17.60 -2.93
C PHE A 187 6.68 -18.61 -1.93
N ILE A 188 6.47 -19.92 -2.14
CA ILE A 188 7.05 -20.98 -1.29
C ILE A 188 8.57 -20.78 -1.19
N GLY A 189 9.10 -20.81 0.04
CA GLY A 189 10.51 -20.55 0.34
C GLY A 189 10.86 -19.08 0.56
N THR A 190 9.92 -18.13 0.40
CA THR A 190 10.14 -16.74 0.78
C THR A 190 10.26 -16.62 2.31
N PRO A 191 11.28 -15.93 2.84
CA PRO A 191 11.43 -15.74 4.27
C PRO A 191 10.30 -14.87 4.84
N TYR A 192 9.96 -15.09 6.12
CA TYR A 192 9.01 -14.24 6.82
C TYR A 192 9.61 -12.87 7.14
N LEU A 193 8.91 -11.81 6.74
CA LEU A 193 9.23 -10.43 7.09
C LEU A 193 7.93 -9.74 7.52
N TRP A 194 7.89 -9.23 8.76
CA TRP A 194 6.76 -8.45 9.23
C TRP A 194 6.54 -7.22 8.33
N GLY A 195 5.32 -7.04 7.81
CA GLY A 195 5.00 -5.97 6.87
C GLY A 195 5.47 -6.19 5.44
N GLY A 196 6.27 -7.23 5.18
CA GLY A 196 6.77 -7.55 3.85
C GLY A 196 5.67 -8.06 2.92
N ARG A 197 5.82 -7.76 1.62
CA ARG A 197 4.86 -8.16 0.57
C ARG A 197 5.53 -8.52 -0.75
N THR A 198 6.80 -8.90 -0.69
CA THR A 198 7.59 -9.26 -1.87
C THR A 198 8.31 -10.59 -1.67
N ARG A 199 8.94 -11.12 -2.74
CA ARG A 199 9.78 -12.31 -2.65
C ARG A 199 11.01 -12.16 -1.74
N TYR A 200 11.34 -10.95 -1.31
CA TYR A 200 12.46 -10.71 -0.38
C TYR A 200 12.08 -10.92 1.07
N GLY A 201 10.80 -10.82 1.36
CA GLY A 201 10.20 -11.06 2.65
C GLY A 201 8.70 -10.84 2.58
N LEU A 202 7.96 -11.67 3.28
CA LEU A 202 6.51 -11.73 3.17
C LEU A 202 5.89 -12.05 4.53
N ASP A 203 4.86 -11.32 4.93
CA ASP A 203 4.05 -11.76 6.07
C ASP A 203 2.76 -12.46 5.62
N CYS A 204 2.00 -12.99 6.58
CA CYS A 204 0.78 -13.75 6.29
C CYS A 204 -0.26 -12.94 5.50
N SER A 205 -0.42 -11.64 5.81
CA SER A 205 -1.35 -10.76 5.11
C SER A 205 -0.79 -10.29 3.76
N GLY A 206 0.52 -10.04 3.70
CA GLY A 206 1.22 -9.66 2.47
C GLY A 206 1.12 -10.75 1.40
N LEU A 207 1.25 -12.03 1.78
CA LEU A 207 1.05 -13.18 0.88
C LEU A 207 -0.35 -13.15 0.25
N VAL A 208 -1.38 -13.10 1.10
CA VAL A 208 -2.78 -13.12 0.63
C VAL A 208 -3.10 -11.91 -0.23
N GLN A 209 -2.71 -10.71 0.22
CA GLN A 209 -2.96 -9.46 -0.51
C GLN A 209 -2.25 -9.43 -1.87
N THR A 210 -0.98 -9.86 -1.93
CA THR A 210 -0.22 -9.87 -3.18
C THR A 210 -0.78 -10.88 -4.19
N ALA A 211 -1.18 -12.06 -3.71
CA ALA A 211 -1.79 -13.09 -4.56
C ALA A 211 -3.16 -12.66 -5.10
N LEU A 212 -4.01 -12.08 -4.25
CA LEU A 212 -5.33 -11.56 -4.64
C LEU A 212 -5.20 -10.39 -5.62
N ASP A 213 -4.29 -9.42 -5.35
CA ASP A 213 -4.04 -8.31 -6.26
C ASP A 213 -3.56 -8.79 -7.64
N ALA A 214 -2.70 -9.81 -7.70
CA ALA A 214 -2.27 -10.42 -8.96
C ALA A 214 -3.44 -11.05 -9.74
N ALA A 215 -4.48 -11.52 -9.06
CA ALA A 215 -5.71 -12.04 -9.65
C ALA A 215 -6.79 -10.95 -9.88
N GLY A 216 -6.49 -9.68 -9.64
CA GLY A 216 -7.43 -8.56 -9.82
C GLY A 216 -8.50 -8.47 -8.74
N ILE A 217 -8.30 -9.14 -7.61
CA ILE A 217 -9.22 -9.14 -6.49
C ILE A 217 -8.75 -8.11 -5.46
N SER A 218 -9.56 -7.10 -5.23
CA SER A 218 -9.25 -6.08 -4.21
C SER A 218 -9.31 -6.69 -2.81
N ALA A 219 -8.20 -6.60 -2.08
CA ALA A 219 -8.11 -7.03 -0.70
C ALA A 219 -7.75 -5.82 0.18
N PRO A 220 -8.73 -5.22 0.88
CA PRO A 220 -8.45 -4.12 1.80
C PRO A 220 -7.52 -4.60 2.93
N ALA A 221 -6.77 -3.65 3.50
CA ALA A 221 -5.97 -3.93 4.69
C ALA A 221 -6.86 -4.53 5.78
N ARG A 222 -6.59 -5.77 6.17
CA ARG A 222 -7.34 -6.41 7.26
C ARG A 222 -6.91 -5.77 8.58
N HIS A 223 -7.89 -5.52 9.46
CA HIS A 223 -7.62 -5.24 10.87
C HIS A 223 -6.72 -6.37 11.40
N ARG A 224 -5.45 -6.10 11.60
CA ARG A 224 -4.59 -7.00 12.37
C ARG A 224 -5.18 -6.99 13.77
N HIS A 225 -5.70 -8.12 14.24
CA HIS A 225 -6.17 -8.26 15.60
C HIS A 225 -5.12 -7.67 16.54
N ALA A 226 -5.57 -6.77 17.40
CA ALA A 226 -4.76 -6.21 18.45
C ALA A 226 -4.14 -7.35 19.28
N ALA A 227 -2.83 -7.21 19.51
CA ALA A 227 -2.11 -7.87 20.60
C ALA A 227 -2.18 -9.40 20.64
N VAL A 228 -1.17 -10.06 20.07
CA VAL A 228 -0.52 -11.08 20.87
C VAL A 228 0.19 -10.29 21.98
N SER A 229 -0.44 -10.22 23.15
CA SER A 229 0.16 -9.71 24.35
C SER A 229 1.42 -10.54 24.64
N ASP A 230 2.55 -9.85 24.82
CA ASP A 230 3.75 -10.41 25.42
C ASP A 230 3.38 -11.36 26.56
N ARG A 231 3.61 -12.64 26.36
CA ARG A 231 3.85 -13.58 27.46
C ARG A 231 5.30 -14.00 27.32
N GLN A 232 6.05 -13.49 28.27
CA GLN A 232 7.37 -13.96 28.68
C GLN A 232 7.37 -15.46 28.97
#